data_eb61adb3c7e2a87b59afaa99768bd8d9
#
_entry.id   eb61adb3c7e2a87b59afaa99768bd8d9
#
_cell.length_a   1.000
_cell.length_b   1.000
_cell.length_c   1.000
_cell.angle_alpha   90.00
_cell.angle_beta   90.00
_cell.angle_gamma   90.00
#
_symmetry.space_group_name_H-M   'P 1'
#
loop_
_entity.id
_entity.type
_entity.pdbx_description
1 polymer ?
#
loop_
_entity_poly.entity_id
_entity_poly.type
_entity_poly.pdbx_seq_one_letter_code
_entity_poly.pdbx_strand_id
1 'polypeptide(L)'
;NSVENQEYCKKNNINIVYITTPTDKSYYENLNKIQIEKTIKTITDLVKNNSNCYYLNLLNSEKFTKEDFYDADHLNEIGAKKLSLLLNAEINSQ
;
A
#
# COMPACT_ATOMS: atom_id res chain seq x y z
N ASN A 1 -17.76 2.27 -6.81
CA ASN A 1 -16.79 1.19 -6.65
C ASN A 1 -15.43 1.60 -7.19
N SER A 2 -14.44 0.76 -7.10
CA SER A 2 -13.07 1.11 -7.49
C SER A 2 -12.93 1.41 -8.99
N VAL A 3 -13.72 0.74 -9.84
CA VAL A 3 -13.68 0.99 -11.29
C VAL A 3 -14.25 2.38 -11.61
N GLU A 4 -15.36 2.74 -11.01
CA GLU A 4 -15.96 4.06 -11.20
C GLU A 4 -15.04 5.17 -10.70
N ASN A 5 -14.41 4.96 -9.54
CA ASN A 5 -13.47 5.91 -8.97
C ASN A 5 -12.26 6.09 -9.86
N GLN A 6 -11.76 5.02 -10.48
CA GLN A 6 -10.64 5.08 -11.40
C GLN A 6 -10.97 5.87 -12.66
N GLU A 7 -12.14 5.63 -13.24
CA GLU A 7 -12.59 6.35 -14.44
C GLU A 7 -12.73 7.83 -14.16
N TYR A 8 -13.29 8.19 -13.01
CA TYR A 8 -13.42 9.58 -12.60
C TYR A 8 -12.05 10.23 -12.46
N CYS A 9 -11.12 9.58 -11.76
CA CYS A 9 -9.79 10.13 -11.53
C CYS A 9 -9.00 10.27 -12.83
N LYS A 10 -9.10 9.30 -13.73
CA LYS A 10 -8.44 9.35 -15.04
C LYS A 10 -8.96 10.51 -15.89
N LYS A 11 -10.27 10.68 -15.92
CA LYS A 11 -10.94 11.75 -16.66
C LYS A 11 -10.54 13.14 -16.15
N ASN A 12 -10.28 13.27 -14.86
CA ASN A 12 -9.96 14.53 -14.21
C ASN A 12 -8.47 14.70 -13.92
N ASN A 13 -7.62 13.87 -14.49
CA ASN A 13 -6.16 13.89 -14.30
C ASN A 13 -5.72 13.76 -12.86
N ILE A 14 -6.43 12.93 -12.10
CA ILE A 14 -6.12 12.64 -10.70
C ILE A 14 -5.38 11.31 -10.63
N ASN A 15 -4.23 11.30 -9.97
CA ASN A 15 -3.47 10.08 -9.75
C ASN A 15 -4.00 9.33 -8.54
N ILE A 16 -3.98 8.00 -8.61
CA ILE A 16 -4.40 7.11 -7.53
C ILE A 16 -3.20 6.30 -7.06
N VAL A 17 -2.95 6.30 -5.76
CA VAL A 17 -1.92 5.47 -5.16
C VAL A 17 -2.60 4.42 -4.29
N TYR A 18 -2.45 3.16 -4.67
CA TYR A 18 -2.90 2.03 -3.86
C TYR A 18 -1.78 1.66 -2.89
N ILE A 19 -2.15 1.38 -1.66
CA ILE A 19 -1.16 1.07 -0.63
C ILE A 19 -1.59 -0.20 0.10
N THR A 20 -0.66 -1.15 0.21
CA THR A 20 -0.79 -2.24 1.17
C THR A 20 0.06 -1.85 2.36
N THR A 21 -0.58 -1.65 3.51
CA THR A 21 0.09 -1.17 4.71
C THR A 21 1.03 -2.22 5.30
N PRO A 22 2.11 -1.79 5.97
CA PRO A 22 3.02 -2.74 6.61
C PRO A 22 2.36 -3.41 7.81
N THR A 23 2.82 -4.62 8.13
CA THR A 23 2.42 -5.34 9.33
C THR A 23 3.68 -5.81 10.06
N ASP A 24 3.55 -6.11 11.34
CA ASP A 24 4.63 -6.76 12.07
C ASP A 24 4.90 -8.13 11.45
N LYS A 25 6.15 -8.56 11.47
CA LYS A 25 6.59 -9.80 10.84
C LYS A 25 5.80 -11.01 11.34
N SER A 26 5.49 -11.05 12.63
CA SER A 26 4.72 -12.17 13.20
C SER A 26 3.33 -12.26 12.59
N TYR A 27 2.69 -11.13 12.32
CA TYR A 27 1.39 -11.09 11.67
C TYR A 27 1.49 -11.58 10.22
N TYR A 28 2.49 -11.09 9.48
CA TYR A 28 2.73 -11.49 8.10
C TYR A 28 2.90 -12.99 7.96
N GLU A 29 3.67 -13.61 8.86
CA GLU A 29 3.94 -15.05 8.82
C GLU A 29 2.68 -15.90 9.04
N ASN A 30 1.66 -15.34 9.69
CA ASN A 30 0.41 -16.04 9.99
C ASN A 30 -0.73 -15.69 9.03
N LEU A 31 -0.48 -14.83 8.02
CA LEU A 31 -1.49 -14.48 7.03
C LEU A 31 -1.69 -15.61 6.00
N ASN A 32 -2.89 -15.64 5.43
CA ASN A 32 -3.18 -16.56 4.33
C ASN A 32 -2.47 -16.06 3.07
N LYS A 33 -1.37 -16.71 2.73
CA LYS A 33 -0.51 -16.28 1.63
C LYS A 33 -1.20 -16.34 0.26
N ILE A 34 -2.10 -17.31 0.06
CA ILE A 34 -2.84 -17.42 -1.20
C ILE A 34 -3.75 -16.20 -1.38
N GLN A 35 -4.45 -15.82 -0.30
CA GLN A 35 -5.32 -14.65 -0.31
C GLN A 35 -4.54 -13.37 -0.59
N ILE A 36 -3.38 -13.21 0.07
CA ILE A 36 -2.49 -12.06 -0.10
C ILE A 36 -2.00 -11.97 -1.55
N GLU A 37 -1.54 -13.09 -2.10
CA GLU A 37 -1.04 -13.14 -3.47
C GLU A 37 -2.11 -12.74 -4.48
N LYS A 38 -3.35 -13.19 -4.27
CA LYS A 38 -4.49 -12.80 -5.11
C LYS A 38 -4.76 -11.30 -5.04
N THR A 39 -4.72 -10.74 -3.84
CA THR A 39 -4.95 -9.31 -3.64
C THR A 39 -3.87 -8.49 -4.33
N ILE A 40 -2.60 -8.85 -4.12
CA ILE A 40 -1.47 -8.17 -4.74
C ILE A 40 -1.55 -8.26 -6.27
N LYS A 41 -1.87 -9.43 -6.79
CA LYS A 41 -2.01 -9.62 -8.23
C LYS A 41 -3.12 -8.77 -8.81
N THR A 42 -4.26 -8.72 -8.14
CA THR A 42 -5.40 -7.91 -8.57
C THR A 42 -5.01 -6.43 -8.67
N ILE A 43 -4.36 -5.89 -7.63
CA ILE A 43 -3.92 -4.50 -7.62
C ILE A 43 -2.84 -4.25 -8.65
N THR A 44 -1.89 -5.17 -8.79
CA THR A 44 -0.80 -5.05 -9.76
C THR A 44 -1.33 -5.01 -11.19
N ASP A 45 -2.27 -5.89 -11.52
CA ASP A 45 -2.89 -5.90 -12.85
C ASP A 45 -3.67 -4.62 -13.12
N LEU A 46 -4.35 -4.12 -12.10
CA LEU A 46 -5.15 -2.92 -12.19
C LEU A 46 -4.27 -1.69 -12.44
N VAL A 47 -3.15 -1.58 -11.74
CA VAL A 47 -2.17 -0.50 -11.92
C VAL A 47 -1.50 -0.58 -13.29
N LYS A 48 -1.17 -1.79 -13.73
CA LYS A 48 -0.54 -2.03 -15.03
C LYS A 48 -1.41 -1.52 -16.19
N ASN A 49 -2.72 -1.63 -16.04
CA ASN A 49 -3.67 -1.27 -17.10
C ASN A 49 -4.15 0.19 -17.02
N ASN A 50 -3.70 0.95 -16.04
CA ASN A 50 -4.14 2.34 -15.84
C ASN A 50 -2.95 3.24 -15.53
N SER A 51 -2.65 4.15 -16.45
CA SER A 51 -1.46 5.01 -16.37
C SER A 51 -1.47 6.00 -15.21
N ASN A 52 -2.66 6.27 -14.64
CA ASN A 52 -2.80 7.18 -13.51
C ASN A 52 -2.79 6.46 -12.15
N CYS A 53 -2.53 5.15 -12.14
CA CYS A 53 -2.53 4.35 -10.93
C CYS A 53 -1.13 3.89 -10.57
N TYR A 54 -0.85 3.88 -9.28
CA TYR A 54 0.43 3.48 -8.71
C TYR A 54 0.17 2.55 -7.54
N TYR A 55 1.11 1.67 -7.24
CA TYR A 55 0.97 0.74 -6.13
C TYR A 55 2.22 0.75 -5.26
N LEU A 56 2.02 0.98 -3.97
CA LEU A 56 3.07 0.91 -2.97
C LEU A 56 2.75 -0.25 -2.03
N ASN A 57 3.45 -1.37 -2.19
CA ASN A 57 3.26 -2.56 -1.36
C ASN A 57 4.29 -2.56 -0.24
N LEU A 58 3.83 -2.28 0.98
CA LEU A 58 4.68 -2.24 2.16
C LEU A 58 4.44 -3.42 3.11
N LEU A 59 3.69 -4.43 2.67
CA LEU A 59 3.28 -5.53 3.54
C LEU A 59 4.45 -6.20 4.25
N ASN A 60 5.55 -6.42 3.55
CA ASN A 60 6.74 -7.07 4.10
C ASN A 60 7.96 -6.16 3.97
N SER A 61 7.78 -4.87 4.16
CA SER A 61 8.85 -3.89 4.03
C SER A 61 9.80 -3.97 5.21
N GLU A 62 11.10 -4.06 4.94
CA GLU A 62 12.15 -4.05 5.96
C GLU A 62 12.36 -2.66 6.59
N LYS A 63 11.72 -1.64 6.02
CA LYS A 63 11.79 -0.27 6.56
C LYS A 63 11.00 -0.13 7.85
N PHE A 64 10.08 -1.07 8.14
CA PHE A 64 9.29 -1.07 9.35
C PHE A 64 9.75 -2.19 10.28
N THR A 65 9.92 -1.85 11.55
CA THR A 65 10.36 -2.78 12.59
C THR A 65 9.28 -2.92 13.65
N LYS A 66 9.45 -3.85 14.57
CA LYS A 66 8.52 -4.08 15.67
C LYS A 66 8.21 -2.79 16.44
N GLU A 67 9.18 -1.88 16.54
CA GLU A 67 9.05 -0.63 17.28
C GLU A 67 8.10 0.37 16.60
N ASP A 68 7.76 0.13 15.34
CA ASP A 68 6.84 0.99 14.58
C ASP A 68 5.38 0.62 14.77
N PHE A 69 5.10 -0.46 15.50
CA PHE A 69 3.76 -1.00 15.62
C PHE A 69 3.20 -0.89 17.02
N TYR A 70 1.92 -0.53 17.09
CA TYR A 70 1.12 -0.55 18.30
C TYR A 70 0.73 -1.98 18.66
N ASP A 71 0.32 -2.73 17.64
CA ASP A 71 0.05 -4.16 17.70
C ASP A 71 0.45 -4.79 16.36
N ALA A 72 0.09 -6.04 16.11
CA ALA A 72 0.59 -6.80 14.96
C ALA A 72 0.27 -6.17 13.60
N ASP A 73 -0.81 -5.40 13.48
CA ASP A 73 -1.26 -4.84 12.21
C ASP A 73 -1.59 -3.34 12.24
N HIS A 74 -1.25 -2.65 13.34
CA HIS A 74 -1.49 -1.23 13.46
C HIS A 74 -0.22 -0.48 13.80
N LEU A 75 0.09 0.54 12.99
CA LEU A 75 1.24 1.40 13.26
C LEU A 75 0.99 2.29 14.46
N ASN A 76 2.03 2.51 15.27
CA ASN A 76 2.01 3.52 16.30
C ASN A 76 2.36 4.89 15.70
N GLU A 77 2.54 5.91 16.54
CA GLU A 77 2.90 7.26 16.09
C GLU A 77 4.18 7.29 15.28
N ILE A 78 5.18 6.55 15.70
CA ILE A 78 6.49 6.48 15.04
C ILE A 78 6.33 5.85 13.66
N GLY A 79 5.64 4.71 13.60
CA GLY A 79 5.38 4.01 12.34
C GLY A 79 4.52 4.83 11.38
N ALA A 80 3.49 5.50 11.89
CA ALA A 80 2.62 6.34 11.09
C ALA A 80 3.39 7.52 10.47
N LYS A 81 4.29 8.14 11.23
CA LYS A 81 5.13 9.22 10.73
C LYS A 81 6.07 8.71 9.64
N LYS A 82 6.67 7.55 9.86
CA LYS A 82 7.54 6.90 8.87
C LYS A 82 6.78 6.64 7.58
N LEU A 83 5.56 6.11 7.68
CA LEU A 83 4.71 5.86 6.51
C LEU A 83 4.40 7.15 5.76
N SER A 84 4.05 8.21 6.47
CA SER A 84 3.78 9.51 5.84
C SER A 84 4.97 10.05 5.07
N LEU A 85 6.18 9.90 5.61
CA LEU A 85 7.40 10.34 4.94
C LEU A 85 7.68 9.51 3.68
N LEU A 86 7.45 8.20 3.74
CA LEU A 86 7.59 7.33 2.58
C LEU A 86 6.59 7.67 1.47
N LEU A 87 5.34 7.93 1.84
CA LEU A 87 4.31 8.32 0.89
C LEU A 87 4.62 9.65 0.21
N ASN A 88 5.10 10.63 0.97
CA ASN A 88 5.49 11.92 0.42
C ASN A 88 6.64 11.76 -0.57
N ALA A 89 7.63 10.96 -0.23
CA ALA A 89 8.76 10.70 -1.13
C ALA A 89 8.31 10.03 -2.43
N GLU A 90 7.40 9.06 -2.32
CA GLU A 90 6.87 8.35 -3.49
C GLU A 90 6.03 9.27 -4.38
N ILE A 91 5.16 10.08 -3.78
CA ILE A 91 4.32 11.02 -4.52
C ILE A 91 5.17 12.06 -5.23
N ASN A 92 6.22 12.57 -4.57
CA ASN A 92 7.09 13.59 -5.15
C ASN A 92 8.04 13.05 -6.22
N SER A 93 8.23 11.74 -6.28
CA SER A 93 9.10 11.10 -7.29
C SER A 93 8.37 10.80 -8.59
N GLN A 94 7.05 11.01 -8.63
CA GLN A 94 6.22 10.71 -9.80
C GLN A 94 5.99 11.97 -10.71
#